data_51eea473a59e6edac92e9878e64e78bf
#
_entry.id   51eea473a59e6edac92e9878e64e78bf
#
_cell.length_a   1.000
_cell.length_b   1.000
_cell.length_c   1.000
_cell.angle_alpha   90.00
_cell.angle_beta   90.00
_cell.angle_gamma   90.00
#
_symmetry.space_group_name_H-M   'P 1'
#
loop_
_entity.id
_entity.type
_entity.pdbx_description
1 polymer ?
#
loop_
_entity_poly.entity_id
_entity_poly.type
_entity_poly.pdbx_seq_one_letter_code
_entity_poly.pdbx_strand_id
1 'polypeptide(L)'
;INAEIQQSLALFPAWKKRPQDGDFDIQQARLRQKLQQELSSLGPEQLITRDTRNINNVLISSYLKGYDTVCEIIATDTTRHYTHDQFADHKSFVGNETLAVYLKDVELEINSPGLDSNLELADCQGSDSSNPLHLAMIQDYLLVTNLIVYVISSRTGLRRADIRFLSMIKKIGILDNILFVINCDFSEHDTIDDLKALVEKVYDELSMIKK
;
A
#
# COMPACT_ATOMS: atom_id res chain seq x y z
N ILE A 1 2.47 -2.95 15.48
CA ILE A 1 3.84 -2.41 15.23
C ILE A 1 4.89 -3.41 15.70
N ASN A 2 5.07 -3.69 17.00
CA ASN A 2 6.12 -4.61 17.47
C ASN A 2 6.02 -6.01 16.84
N ALA A 3 4.81 -6.57 16.75
CA ALA A 3 4.57 -7.87 16.11
C ALA A 3 4.91 -7.85 14.60
N GLU A 4 4.59 -6.78 13.90
CA GLU A 4 4.89 -6.60 12.47
C GLU A 4 6.39 -6.46 12.23
N ILE A 5 7.07 -5.66 13.05
CA ILE A 5 8.54 -5.56 12.99
C ILE A 5 9.16 -6.93 13.25
N GLN A 6 8.67 -7.67 14.23
CA GLN A 6 9.19 -8.99 14.59
C GLN A 6 8.96 -10.02 13.48
N GLN A 7 7.78 -10.03 12.85
CA GLN A 7 7.49 -10.85 11.68
C GLN A 7 8.41 -10.50 10.50
N SER A 8 8.59 -9.20 10.24
CA SER A 8 9.48 -8.74 9.19
C SER A 8 10.93 -9.11 9.45
N LEU A 9 11.41 -9.00 10.69
CA LEU A 9 12.75 -9.40 11.09
C LEU A 9 12.99 -10.91 10.94
N ALA A 10 11.99 -11.74 11.16
CA ALA A 10 12.10 -13.19 10.98
C ALA A 10 12.41 -13.60 9.52
N LEU A 11 12.16 -12.73 8.56
CA LEU A 11 12.48 -12.96 7.15
C LEU A 11 13.94 -12.64 6.80
N PHE A 12 14.67 -11.91 7.64
CA PHE A 12 16.07 -11.61 7.40
C PHE A 12 16.98 -12.77 7.84
N PRO A 13 17.83 -13.29 6.96
CA PRO A 13 18.75 -14.40 7.30
C PRO A 13 19.68 -14.10 8.49
N ALA A 14 20.10 -12.85 8.63
CA ALA A 14 20.96 -12.39 9.72
C ALA A 14 20.31 -12.50 11.10
N TRP A 15 18.97 -12.43 11.15
CA TRP A 15 18.20 -12.49 12.41
C TRP A 15 17.75 -13.90 12.77
N LYS A 16 17.63 -14.79 11.80
CA LYS A 16 17.30 -16.22 12.05
C LYS A 16 18.32 -16.95 12.91
N LYS A 17 19.54 -16.48 13.00
CA LYS A 17 20.67 -17.13 13.70
C LYS A 17 20.92 -16.57 15.11
N ARG A 18 20.13 -15.59 15.57
CA ARG A 18 20.35 -15.00 16.90
C ARG A 18 19.57 -15.78 17.95
N PRO A 19 20.17 -16.01 19.16
CA PRO A 19 19.41 -16.38 20.33
C PRO A 19 18.35 -15.28 20.54
N GLN A 20 17.16 -15.69 20.97
CA GLN A 20 16.04 -14.79 21.25
C GLN A 20 16.42 -13.87 22.44
N ASP A 21 17.07 -12.76 22.17
CA ASP A 21 17.22 -11.65 23.11
C ASP A 21 15.85 -10.93 23.20
N GLY A 22 14.86 -11.58 23.81
CA GLY A 22 13.55 -11.01 24.07
C GLY A 22 12.78 -10.48 22.84
N ASP A 23 11.52 -10.16 23.03
CA ASP A 23 10.71 -9.54 21.98
C ASP A 23 11.18 -8.11 21.70
N PHE A 24 11.26 -7.74 20.41
CA PHE A 24 11.59 -6.38 20.02
C PHE A 24 10.50 -5.42 20.51
N ASP A 25 10.93 -4.35 21.17
CA ASP A 25 10.04 -3.30 21.63
C ASP A 25 10.50 -1.94 21.11
N ILE A 26 9.68 -1.34 20.23
CA ILE A 26 9.96 -0.05 19.59
C ILE A 26 10.04 1.11 20.60
N GLN A 27 9.45 0.97 21.78
CA GLN A 27 9.53 2.00 22.83
C GLN A 27 10.94 2.13 23.40
N GLN A 28 11.73 1.05 23.34
CA GLN A 28 13.10 1.07 23.86
C GLN A 28 14.07 1.71 22.87
N ALA A 29 14.54 2.93 23.16
CA ALA A 29 15.47 3.68 22.33
C ALA A 29 16.74 2.88 21.94
N ARG A 30 17.28 2.10 22.91
CA ARG A 30 18.45 1.25 22.67
C ARG A 30 18.21 0.20 21.60
N LEU A 31 17.03 -0.44 21.60
CA LEU A 31 16.68 -1.45 20.60
C LEU A 31 16.47 -0.83 19.23
N ARG A 32 15.82 0.36 19.17
CA ARG A 32 15.66 1.12 17.92
C ARG A 32 17.01 1.47 17.29
N GLN A 33 17.93 2.05 18.07
CA GLN A 33 19.25 2.44 17.58
C GLN A 33 20.06 1.23 17.11
N LYS A 34 20.05 0.13 17.87
CA LYS A 34 20.73 -1.12 17.49
C LYS A 34 20.20 -1.64 16.17
N LEU A 35 18.87 -1.72 16.02
CA LEU A 35 18.24 -2.20 14.80
C LEU A 35 18.54 -1.28 13.60
N GLN A 36 18.51 0.03 13.80
CA GLN A 36 18.82 1.00 12.75
C GLN A 36 20.26 0.89 12.26
N GLN A 37 21.23 0.69 13.17
CA GLN A 37 22.63 0.45 12.80
C GLN A 37 22.80 -0.85 12.01
N GLU A 38 22.13 -1.92 12.42
CA GLU A 38 22.19 -3.20 11.74
C GLU A 38 21.58 -3.14 10.34
N LEU A 39 20.43 -2.49 10.18
CA LEU A 39 19.82 -2.28 8.86
C LEU A 39 20.70 -1.44 7.94
N SER A 40 21.39 -0.43 8.50
CA SER A 40 22.32 0.41 7.75
C SER A 40 23.60 -0.32 7.33
N SER A 41 23.96 -1.41 8.03
CA SER A 41 25.13 -2.22 7.72
C SER A 41 24.87 -3.30 6.65
N LEU A 42 23.61 -3.49 6.24
CA LEU A 42 23.26 -4.45 5.20
C LEU A 42 23.73 -3.96 3.83
N GLY A 43 24.45 -4.80 3.11
CA GLY A 43 24.91 -4.51 1.75
C GLY A 43 23.75 -4.49 0.74
N PRO A 44 23.94 -3.85 -0.42
CA PRO A 44 22.93 -3.78 -1.47
C PRO A 44 22.39 -5.16 -1.87
N GLU A 45 23.26 -6.18 -1.90
CA GLU A 45 22.90 -7.56 -2.23
C GLU A 45 21.97 -8.22 -1.19
N GLN A 46 21.95 -7.70 0.04
CA GLN A 46 21.07 -8.17 1.12
C GLN A 46 19.75 -7.42 1.14
N LEU A 47 19.70 -6.24 0.50
CA LEU A 47 18.53 -5.38 0.40
C LEU A 47 17.73 -5.61 -0.87
N ILE A 48 18.34 -6.25 -1.88
CA ILE A 48 17.71 -6.54 -3.17
C ILE A 48 17.49 -8.04 -3.27
N THR A 49 16.26 -8.46 -3.45
CA THR A 49 15.92 -9.86 -3.70
C THR A 49 15.34 -9.97 -5.11
N ARG A 50 16.08 -10.54 -6.07
CA ARG A 50 15.65 -10.76 -7.46
C ARG A 50 15.08 -9.49 -8.12
N ASP A 51 15.87 -8.43 -8.17
CA ASP A 51 15.53 -7.13 -8.77
C ASP A 51 14.43 -6.34 -8.06
N THR A 52 14.00 -6.76 -6.89
CA THR A 52 13.06 -6.00 -6.06
C THR A 52 13.71 -5.52 -4.78
N ARG A 53 13.42 -4.25 -4.43
CA ARG A 53 13.86 -3.68 -3.15
C ARG A 53 13.29 -4.52 -2.01
N ASN A 54 14.08 -4.75 -0.96
CA ASN A 54 13.59 -5.48 0.20
C ASN A 54 12.52 -4.64 0.94
N ILE A 55 11.27 -5.00 0.73
CA ILE A 55 10.09 -4.32 1.26
C ILE A 55 10.14 -4.25 2.79
N ASN A 56 10.57 -5.33 3.43
CA ASN A 56 10.63 -5.41 4.89
C ASN A 56 11.65 -4.41 5.47
N ASN A 57 12.78 -4.19 4.78
CA ASN A 57 13.75 -3.19 5.21
C ASN A 57 13.19 -1.77 5.11
N VAL A 58 12.45 -1.46 4.04
CA VAL A 58 11.78 -0.15 3.88
C VAL A 58 10.78 0.06 5.00
N LEU A 59 9.93 -0.93 5.26
CA LEU A 59 8.91 -0.88 6.30
C LEU A 59 9.50 -0.66 7.69
N ILE A 60 10.47 -1.50 8.09
CA ILE A 60 11.12 -1.37 9.40
C ILE A 60 11.85 -0.02 9.52
N SER A 61 12.56 0.41 8.47
CA SER A 61 13.25 1.71 8.49
C SER A 61 12.27 2.87 8.65
N SER A 62 11.09 2.79 8.04
CA SER A 62 10.04 3.81 8.19
C SER A 62 9.48 3.83 9.61
N TYR A 63 9.20 2.68 10.21
CA TYR A 63 8.80 2.60 11.61
C TYR A 63 9.85 3.22 12.54
N LEU A 64 11.13 2.86 12.38
CA LEU A 64 12.18 3.38 13.25
C LEU A 64 12.38 4.90 13.12
N LYS A 65 12.28 5.44 11.90
CA LYS A 65 12.46 6.88 11.64
C LYS A 65 11.27 7.71 12.11
N GLY A 66 10.06 7.21 11.97
CA GLY A 66 8.85 7.96 12.31
C GLY A 66 8.49 7.90 13.79
N TYR A 67 9.04 6.95 14.55
CA TYR A 67 8.61 6.67 15.93
C TYR A 67 8.64 7.89 16.85
N ASP A 68 9.75 8.63 16.88
CA ASP A 68 9.92 9.75 17.79
C ASP A 68 8.93 10.92 17.52
N THR A 69 8.44 11.02 16.28
CA THR A 69 7.43 12.01 15.90
C THR A 69 6.02 11.63 16.38
N VAL A 70 5.73 10.34 16.47
CA VAL A 70 4.37 9.86 16.76
C VAL A 70 4.22 9.15 18.10
N CYS A 71 5.31 8.95 18.85
CA CYS A 71 5.31 8.16 20.09
C CYS A 71 4.34 8.66 21.16
N GLU A 72 4.05 9.97 21.19
CA GLU A 72 3.10 10.56 22.13
C GLU A 72 1.63 10.38 21.71
N ILE A 73 1.39 10.06 20.45
CA ILE A 73 0.04 9.97 19.89
C ILE A 73 -0.35 8.56 19.46
N ILE A 74 0.60 7.63 19.46
CA ILE A 74 0.33 6.24 19.13
C ILE A 74 -0.37 5.55 20.31
N ALA A 75 -1.59 5.08 20.06
CA ALA A 75 -2.26 4.10 20.89
C ALA A 75 -2.99 3.12 19.97
N THR A 76 -3.39 1.97 20.52
CA THR A 76 -3.96 0.86 19.73
C THR A 76 -5.23 1.27 18.98
N ASP A 77 -6.02 2.20 19.54
CA ASP A 77 -7.32 2.60 18.97
C ASP A 77 -7.48 4.14 19.01
N THR A 78 -6.41 4.87 18.76
CA THR A 78 -6.49 6.33 18.75
C THR A 78 -7.02 6.84 17.43
N THR A 79 -8.21 7.45 17.44
CA THR A 79 -8.75 8.26 16.34
C THR A 79 -8.54 9.73 16.68
N ARG A 80 -7.94 10.47 15.76
CA ARG A 80 -7.85 11.94 15.83
C ARG A 80 -8.83 12.57 14.88
N HIS A 81 -9.62 13.49 15.39
CA HIS A 81 -10.55 14.29 14.60
C HIS A 81 -9.91 15.65 14.31
N TYR A 82 -9.98 16.06 13.05
CA TYR A 82 -9.52 17.37 12.58
C TYR A 82 -10.73 18.21 12.17
N THR A 83 -10.68 19.49 12.45
CA THR A 83 -11.71 20.44 12.01
C THR A 83 -11.51 20.83 10.55
N HIS A 84 -12.51 21.49 9.96
CA HIS A 84 -12.42 21.96 8.57
C HIS A 84 -11.17 22.80 8.28
N ASP A 85 -10.75 23.64 9.23
CA ASP A 85 -9.55 24.48 9.09
C ASP A 85 -8.25 23.65 9.03
N GLN A 86 -8.28 22.44 9.56
CA GLN A 86 -7.16 21.50 9.61
C GLN A 86 -7.25 20.43 8.51
N PHE A 87 -8.19 20.57 7.57
CA PHE A 87 -8.43 19.57 6.54
C PHE A 87 -7.17 19.18 5.76
N ALA A 88 -6.24 20.11 5.55
CA ALA A 88 -5.00 19.85 4.83
C ALA A 88 -3.93 19.10 5.66
N ASP A 89 -4.09 19.02 6.98
CA ASP A 89 -3.04 18.49 7.88
C ASP A 89 -2.82 16.98 7.68
N HIS A 90 -3.85 16.24 7.21
CA HIS A 90 -3.72 14.82 6.88
C HIS A 90 -2.62 14.55 5.85
N LYS A 91 -2.35 15.51 4.95
CA LYS A 91 -1.32 15.38 3.91
C LYS A 91 0.08 15.22 4.48
N SER A 92 0.34 15.81 5.65
CA SER A 92 1.64 15.69 6.34
C SER A 92 1.92 14.25 6.79
N PHE A 93 0.86 13.49 7.09
CA PHE A 93 0.97 12.07 7.47
C PHE A 93 0.97 11.17 6.25
N VAL A 94 0.03 11.34 5.33
CA VAL A 94 -0.12 10.48 4.15
C VAL A 94 1.04 10.63 3.17
N GLY A 95 1.53 11.87 2.99
CA GLY A 95 2.64 12.17 2.08
C GLY A 95 4.03 11.84 2.62
N ASN A 96 4.14 11.39 3.87
CA ASN A 96 5.40 11.05 4.51
C ASN A 96 5.46 9.55 4.81
N GLU A 97 6.28 8.80 4.05
CA GLU A 97 6.42 7.34 4.20
C GLU A 97 6.75 6.91 5.64
N THR A 98 7.47 7.73 6.42
CA THR A 98 7.84 7.40 7.79
C THR A 98 6.70 7.58 8.78
N LEU A 99 5.69 8.35 8.45
CA LEU A 99 4.50 8.57 9.27
C LEU A 99 3.32 7.74 8.78
N ALA A 100 3.19 7.55 7.47
CA ALA A 100 2.11 6.78 6.87
C ALA A 100 2.04 5.33 7.39
N VAL A 101 3.16 4.71 7.75
CA VAL A 101 3.20 3.35 8.32
C VAL A 101 2.51 3.23 9.67
N TYR A 102 2.24 4.33 10.34
CA TYR A 102 1.53 4.38 11.63
C TYR A 102 0.03 4.65 11.48
N LEU A 103 -0.42 5.01 10.29
CA LEU A 103 -1.84 5.21 10.00
C LEU A 103 -2.49 3.89 9.65
N LYS A 104 -3.68 3.67 10.18
CA LYS A 104 -4.55 2.58 9.75
C LYS A 104 -5.34 3.03 8.53
N ASP A 105 -6.00 4.16 8.64
CA ASP A 105 -6.81 4.79 7.59
C ASP A 105 -6.89 6.30 7.82
N VAL A 106 -7.40 7.01 6.82
CA VAL A 106 -7.76 8.42 6.88
C VAL A 106 -9.16 8.57 6.29
N GLU A 107 -10.11 8.92 7.13
CA GLU A 107 -11.48 9.17 6.73
C GLU A 107 -11.71 10.67 6.51
N LEU A 108 -12.25 11.03 5.36
CA LEU A 108 -12.57 12.41 4.99
C LEU A 108 -14.08 12.54 4.77
N GLU A 109 -14.77 13.26 5.65
CA GLU A 109 -16.16 13.60 5.45
C GLU A 109 -16.27 14.83 4.52
N ILE A 110 -16.86 14.64 3.34
CA ILE A 110 -16.99 15.68 2.33
C ILE A 110 -18.45 15.96 2.07
N ASN A 111 -18.87 17.20 2.31
CA ASN A 111 -20.20 17.64 1.91
C ASN A 111 -20.19 18.07 0.43
N SER A 112 -20.75 17.22 -0.44
CA SER A 112 -20.87 17.50 -1.86
C SER A 112 -22.34 17.42 -2.29
N PRO A 113 -22.92 18.51 -2.80
CA PRO A 113 -24.34 18.54 -3.18
C PRO A 113 -24.72 17.54 -4.29
N GLY A 114 -23.76 17.00 -5.01
CA GLY A 114 -23.98 16.07 -6.12
C GLY A 114 -23.79 14.59 -5.76
N LEU A 115 -23.39 14.29 -4.51
CA LEU A 115 -23.14 12.92 -4.07
C LEU A 115 -24.21 12.48 -3.06
N ASP A 116 -24.57 11.20 -3.11
CA ASP A 116 -25.44 10.59 -2.09
C ASP A 116 -24.71 10.63 -0.74
N SER A 117 -25.45 10.97 0.32
CA SER A 117 -24.91 11.01 1.69
C SER A 117 -24.45 9.64 2.23
N ASN A 118 -24.85 8.55 1.57
CA ASN A 118 -24.45 7.19 1.93
C ASN A 118 -23.35 6.63 1.03
N LEU A 119 -22.74 7.46 0.17
CA LEU A 119 -21.64 7.05 -0.68
C LEU A 119 -20.32 7.13 0.07
N GLU A 120 -19.65 6.02 0.19
CA GLU A 120 -18.28 5.92 0.68
C GLU A 120 -17.35 5.56 -0.48
N LEU A 121 -16.27 6.33 -0.65
CA LEU A 121 -15.23 6.10 -1.64
C LEU A 121 -13.92 5.81 -0.92
N ALA A 122 -13.37 4.62 -1.11
CA ALA A 122 -12.06 4.25 -0.58
C ALA A 122 -11.01 4.36 -1.69
N ASP A 123 -10.05 5.28 -1.53
CA ASP A 123 -8.85 5.35 -2.36
C ASP A 123 -7.77 4.43 -1.77
N CYS A 124 -7.51 3.33 -2.47
CA CYS A 124 -6.56 2.33 -2.06
C CYS A 124 -5.26 2.45 -2.84
N GLN A 125 -4.15 2.18 -2.19
CA GLN A 125 -2.86 2.13 -2.89
C GLN A 125 -2.87 1.06 -3.98
N GLY A 126 -2.11 1.29 -5.06
CA GLY A 126 -2.04 0.38 -6.19
C GLY A 126 -1.51 -1.01 -5.83
N SER A 127 -1.86 -1.99 -6.66
CA SER A 127 -1.46 -3.40 -6.56
C SER A 127 0.05 -3.64 -6.57
N ASP A 128 0.83 -2.65 -6.96
CA ASP A 128 2.29 -2.62 -7.02
C ASP A 128 2.94 -1.94 -5.80
N SER A 129 2.14 -1.63 -4.78
CA SER A 129 2.67 -1.09 -3.53
C SER A 129 3.78 -1.98 -2.98
N SER A 130 4.89 -1.35 -2.64
CA SER A 130 6.02 -2.03 -2.02
C SER A 130 5.78 -2.40 -0.55
N ASN A 131 4.68 -1.97 0.03
CA ASN A 131 4.33 -2.25 1.41
C ASN A 131 3.34 -3.43 1.50
N PRO A 132 3.72 -4.57 2.11
CA PRO A 132 2.85 -5.74 2.22
C PRO A 132 1.59 -5.48 3.09
N LEU A 133 1.64 -4.52 4.00
CA LEU A 133 0.48 -4.13 4.80
C LEU A 133 -0.63 -3.51 3.93
N HIS A 134 -0.25 -2.76 2.90
CA HIS A 134 -1.22 -2.18 1.97
C HIS A 134 -2.04 -3.25 1.22
N LEU A 135 -1.40 -4.37 0.87
CA LEU A 135 -2.13 -5.47 0.23
C LEU A 135 -3.14 -6.13 1.18
N ALA A 136 -2.78 -6.28 2.46
CA ALA A 136 -3.71 -6.80 3.46
C ALA A 136 -4.90 -5.84 3.68
N MET A 137 -4.63 -4.53 3.82
CA MET A 137 -5.68 -3.51 3.95
C MET A 137 -6.60 -3.48 2.73
N ILE A 138 -6.04 -3.57 1.51
CA ILE A 138 -6.86 -3.65 0.28
C ILE A 138 -7.78 -4.87 0.33
N GLN A 139 -7.30 -6.01 0.81
CA GLN A 139 -8.13 -7.22 0.92
C GLN A 139 -9.32 -7.02 1.86
N ASP A 140 -9.13 -6.34 2.99
CA ASP A 140 -10.21 -6.04 3.93
C ASP A 140 -11.27 -5.13 3.28
N TYR A 141 -10.86 -4.10 2.54
CA TYR A 141 -11.79 -3.24 1.78
C TYR A 141 -12.52 -4.01 0.67
N LEU A 142 -11.83 -4.89 -0.05
CA LEU A 142 -12.44 -5.68 -1.12
C LEU A 142 -13.58 -6.57 -0.64
N LEU A 143 -13.52 -7.04 0.61
CA LEU A 143 -14.54 -7.91 1.18
C LEU A 143 -15.83 -7.17 1.58
N VAL A 144 -15.75 -5.88 1.81
CA VAL A 144 -16.89 -5.05 2.26
C VAL A 144 -17.41 -4.10 1.19
N THR A 145 -16.68 -3.93 0.08
CA THR A 145 -17.07 -3.00 -0.99
C THR A 145 -18.14 -3.58 -1.92
N ASN A 146 -19.06 -2.72 -2.37
CA ASN A 146 -20.09 -3.11 -3.32
C ASN A 146 -19.62 -3.04 -4.78
N LEU A 147 -18.70 -2.11 -5.08
CA LEU A 147 -18.16 -1.90 -6.43
C LEU A 147 -16.67 -1.56 -6.33
N ILE A 148 -15.88 -2.23 -7.15
CA ILE A 148 -14.45 -1.94 -7.32
C ILE A 148 -14.29 -1.17 -8.62
N VAL A 149 -13.72 0.04 -8.56
CA VAL A 149 -13.30 0.79 -9.74
C VAL A 149 -11.81 0.54 -9.96
N TYR A 150 -11.48 -0.25 -10.97
CA TYR A 150 -10.09 -0.59 -11.28
C TYR A 150 -9.58 0.30 -12.41
N VAL A 151 -8.67 1.21 -12.08
CA VAL A 151 -8.14 2.20 -13.02
C VAL A 151 -6.87 1.68 -13.68
N ILE A 152 -6.87 1.62 -15.01
CA ILE A 152 -5.75 1.18 -15.86
C ILE A 152 -5.19 2.40 -16.58
N SER A 153 -3.89 2.62 -16.53
CA SER A 153 -3.24 3.68 -17.31
C SER A 153 -3.15 3.29 -18.78
N SER A 154 -3.55 4.20 -19.68
CA SER A 154 -3.40 4.00 -21.12
C SER A 154 -1.93 3.92 -21.56
N ARG A 155 -1.02 4.41 -20.74
CA ARG A 155 0.43 4.36 -21.01
C ARG A 155 1.01 2.96 -20.89
N THR A 156 0.56 2.19 -19.90
CA THR A 156 1.18 0.90 -19.55
C THR A 156 0.30 -0.30 -19.83
N GLY A 157 -1.02 -0.11 -19.96
CA GLY A 157 -1.98 -1.21 -19.96
C GLY A 157 -1.92 -2.03 -18.66
N LEU A 158 -2.25 -3.32 -18.73
CA LEU A 158 -2.14 -4.24 -17.60
C LEU A 158 -0.70 -4.70 -17.41
N ARG A 159 -0.17 -4.48 -16.20
CA ARG A 159 1.15 -4.93 -15.79
C ARG A 159 1.07 -6.31 -15.13
N ARG A 160 2.20 -6.97 -14.94
CA ARG A 160 2.25 -8.27 -14.23
C ARG A 160 1.68 -8.22 -12.82
N ALA A 161 1.84 -7.10 -12.12
CA ALA A 161 1.28 -6.88 -10.79
C ALA A 161 -0.26 -6.86 -10.85
N ASP A 162 -0.81 -6.17 -11.84
CA ASP A 162 -2.25 -6.08 -12.07
C ASP A 162 -2.86 -7.45 -12.37
N ILE A 163 -2.22 -8.26 -13.23
CA ILE A 163 -2.68 -9.61 -13.54
C ILE A 163 -2.69 -10.51 -12.30
N ARG A 164 -1.66 -10.42 -11.44
CA ARG A 164 -1.61 -11.17 -10.18
C ARG A 164 -2.72 -10.76 -9.23
N PHE A 165 -2.93 -9.46 -9.11
CA PHE A 165 -3.96 -8.89 -8.24
C PHE A 165 -5.37 -9.30 -8.71
N LEU A 166 -5.68 -9.16 -9.99
CA LEU A 166 -6.95 -9.57 -10.57
C LEU A 166 -7.17 -11.08 -10.46
N SER A 167 -6.11 -11.88 -10.59
CA SER A 167 -6.18 -13.34 -10.37
C SER A 167 -6.50 -13.69 -8.91
N MET A 168 -6.02 -12.88 -7.96
CA MET A 168 -6.38 -13.01 -6.54
C MET A 168 -7.86 -12.65 -6.33
N ILE A 169 -8.31 -11.53 -6.87
CA ILE A 169 -9.72 -11.09 -6.80
C ILE A 169 -10.67 -12.16 -7.38
N LYS A 170 -10.27 -12.77 -8.51
CA LYS A 170 -11.03 -13.89 -9.09
C LYS A 170 -11.17 -15.06 -8.11
N LYS A 171 -10.09 -15.43 -7.42
CA LYS A 171 -10.12 -16.52 -6.43
C LYS A 171 -11.02 -16.20 -5.23
N ILE A 172 -11.16 -14.94 -4.87
CA ILE A 172 -12.08 -14.47 -3.82
C ILE A 172 -13.54 -14.48 -4.31
N GLY A 173 -13.78 -14.50 -5.63
CA GLY A 173 -15.12 -14.58 -6.22
C GLY A 173 -15.82 -13.24 -6.41
N ILE A 174 -15.09 -12.12 -6.37
CA ILE A 174 -15.65 -10.77 -6.49
C ILE A 174 -15.30 -10.06 -7.80
N LEU A 175 -14.79 -10.81 -8.78
CA LEU A 175 -14.37 -10.26 -10.08
C LEU A 175 -15.51 -9.60 -10.87
N ASP A 176 -16.74 -10.04 -10.65
CA ASP A 176 -17.94 -9.50 -11.33
C ASP A 176 -18.35 -8.11 -10.80
N ASN A 177 -17.84 -7.73 -9.63
CA ASN A 177 -18.10 -6.42 -9.01
C ASN A 177 -17.07 -5.37 -9.43
N ILE A 178 -16.32 -5.60 -10.53
CA ILE A 178 -15.28 -4.67 -10.99
C ILE A 178 -15.73 -3.89 -12.21
N LEU A 179 -15.65 -2.57 -12.11
CA LEU A 179 -15.69 -1.66 -13.24
C LEU A 179 -14.27 -1.31 -13.66
N PHE A 180 -13.89 -1.67 -14.88
CA PHE A 180 -12.58 -1.29 -15.44
C PHE A 180 -12.69 0.07 -16.12
N VAL A 181 -11.78 0.97 -15.75
CA VAL A 181 -11.67 2.33 -16.31
C VAL A 181 -10.27 2.51 -16.87
N ILE A 182 -10.15 2.92 -18.13
CA ILE A 182 -8.88 3.28 -18.72
C ILE A 182 -8.71 4.80 -18.59
N ASN A 183 -7.71 5.21 -17.80
CA ASN A 183 -7.31 6.59 -17.67
C ASN A 183 -6.42 6.96 -18.86
N CYS A 184 -6.98 7.73 -19.81
CA CYS A 184 -6.32 8.07 -21.06
C CYS A 184 -5.63 9.43 -20.97
N ASP A 185 -4.32 9.44 -21.20
CA ASP A 185 -3.59 10.65 -21.56
C ASP A 185 -3.40 10.67 -23.08
N PHE A 186 -4.17 11.52 -23.75
CA PHE A 186 -4.13 11.62 -25.21
C PHE A 186 -2.79 12.16 -25.75
N SER A 187 -1.98 12.79 -24.92
CA SER A 187 -0.64 13.26 -25.31
C SER A 187 0.37 12.12 -25.44
N GLU A 188 0.08 10.95 -24.89
CA GLU A 188 0.95 9.77 -24.93
C GLU A 188 0.63 8.80 -26.08
N HIS A 189 -0.37 9.14 -26.92
CA HIS A 189 -0.76 8.32 -28.07
C HIS A 189 -0.58 9.12 -29.35
N ASP A 190 0.16 8.56 -30.30
CA ASP A 190 0.41 9.22 -31.58
C ASP A 190 -0.87 9.28 -32.44
N THR A 191 -1.73 8.29 -32.33
CA THR A 191 -2.98 8.20 -33.09
C THR A 191 -4.12 7.63 -32.23
N ILE A 192 -5.36 7.88 -32.69
CA ILE A 192 -6.56 7.25 -32.09
C ILE A 192 -6.52 5.72 -32.28
N ASP A 193 -5.91 5.24 -33.33
CA ASP A 193 -5.84 3.80 -33.62
C ASP A 193 -4.89 3.09 -32.66
N ASP A 194 -3.81 3.74 -32.19
CA ASP A 194 -2.96 3.22 -31.12
C ASP A 194 -3.74 3.03 -29.81
N LEU A 195 -4.57 4.02 -29.47
CA LEU A 195 -5.43 3.93 -28.29
C LEU A 195 -6.46 2.79 -28.42
N LYS A 196 -7.10 2.63 -29.59
CA LYS A 196 -8.03 1.52 -29.85
C LYS A 196 -7.33 0.16 -29.72
N ALA A 197 -6.14 0.02 -30.31
CA ALA A 197 -5.36 -1.22 -30.21
C ALA A 197 -5.01 -1.56 -28.75
N LEU A 198 -4.69 -0.53 -27.92
CA LEU A 198 -4.47 -0.72 -26.49
C LEU A 198 -5.75 -1.21 -25.78
N VAL A 199 -6.90 -0.58 -26.05
CA VAL A 199 -8.19 -0.96 -25.46
C VAL A 199 -8.54 -2.40 -25.81
N GLU A 200 -8.39 -2.80 -27.06
CA GLU A 200 -8.62 -4.19 -27.52
C GLU A 200 -7.69 -5.15 -26.80
N LYS A 201 -6.40 -4.83 -26.70
CA LYS A 201 -5.43 -5.66 -25.95
C LYS A 201 -5.83 -5.83 -24.49
N VAL A 202 -6.18 -4.73 -23.79
CA VAL A 202 -6.62 -4.79 -22.40
C VAL A 202 -7.88 -5.63 -22.25
N TYR A 203 -8.82 -5.50 -23.16
CA TYR A 203 -10.05 -6.30 -23.18
C TYR A 203 -9.76 -7.79 -23.33
N ASP A 204 -8.86 -8.18 -24.23
CA ASP A 204 -8.45 -9.57 -24.44
C ASP A 204 -7.77 -10.14 -23.19
N GLU A 205 -6.84 -9.39 -22.59
CA GLU A 205 -6.16 -9.79 -21.37
C GLU A 205 -7.13 -9.99 -20.20
N LEU A 206 -8.10 -9.08 -20.01
CA LEU A 206 -9.15 -9.20 -19.01
C LEU A 206 -10.07 -10.40 -19.27
N SER A 207 -10.38 -10.66 -20.54
CA SER A 207 -11.19 -11.79 -20.95
C SER A 207 -10.51 -13.13 -20.65
N MET A 208 -9.18 -13.20 -20.76
CA MET A 208 -8.40 -14.38 -20.36
C MET A 208 -8.42 -14.61 -18.84
N ILE A 209 -8.39 -13.51 -18.06
CA ILE A 209 -8.46 -13.61 -16.59
C ILE A 209 -9.85 -14.10 -16.16
N LYS A 210 -10.92 -13.69 -16.85
CA LYS A 210 -12.29 -14.10 -16.52
C LYS A 210 -12.57 -15.58 -16.79
N LYS A 211 -11.92 -16.17 -17.78
CA LYS A 211 -12.01 -17.62 -18.08
C LYS A 211 -11.32 -18.46 -17.01
#